data_85a7d1e96d8e2a7d59f92f427ae8fc94
#
_entry.id   85a7d1e96d8e2a7d59f92f427ae8fc94
#
_cell.length_a   1.000
_cell.length_b   1.000
_cell.length_c   1.000
_cell.angle_alpha   90.00
_cell.angle_beta   90.00
_cell.angle_gamma   90.00
#
_symmetry.space_group_name_H-M   'P 1'
#
loop_
_entity.id
_entity.type
_entity.pdbx_description
1 polymer ?
#
loop_
_entity_poly.entity_id
_entity_poly.type
_entity_poly.pdbx_seq_one_letter_code
_entity_poly.pdbx_strand_id
1 'polypeptide(L)'
;YTHFVWNNGNQTNDDGDGQGEGNADGGNAFATAIRMAPIYPVYMRDGNGNIMIDEYGFKMYDTGDGRNGGALRTNGGKSNDLQDIQLNKYINEGNAFMANGFADFSLYKGLKLTLNGSVSLDETRGTQVSNPYYGQFAESGGAVFKSHSREIAYNMQQFLTYTNTF
;
A
#
# COMPACT_ATOMS: atom_id res chain seq x y z
N TYR A 1 -4.68 -16.60 -15.10
CA TYR A 1 -5.32 -15.60 -14.24
C TYR A 1 -4.71 -15.65 -12.85
N THR A 2 -4.39 -14.49 -12.30
CA THR A 2 -3.85 -14.35 -10.95
C THR A 2 -4.63 -13.24 -10.24
N HIS A 3 -5.05 -13.52 -9.02
CA HIS A 3 -5.58 -12.52 -8.09
C HIS A 3 -4.63 -12.39 -6.92
N PHE A 4 -4.34 -11.15 -6.50
CA PHE A 4 -3.45 -10.88 -5.39
C PHE A 4 -3.97 -9.72 -4.56
N VAL A 5 -3.70 -9.79 -3.26
CA VAL A 5 -4.01 -8.75 -2.29
C VAL A 5 -2.78 -8.52 -1.45
N TRP A 6 -2.39 -7.26 -1.28
CA TRP A 6 -1.32 -6.92 -0.35
C TRP A 6 -1.65 -5.67 0.43
N ASN A 7 -1.16 -5.63 1.65
CA ASN A 7 -1.20 -4.45 2.50
C ASN A 7 0.16 -3.76 2.44
N ASN A 8 0.15 -2.51 2.08
CA ASN A 8 1.33 -1.68 2.34
C ASN A 8 1.30 -1.31 3.82
N GLY A 9 2.44 -1.42 4.48
CA GLY A 9 2.59 -0.88 5.83
C GLY A 9 2.21 0.60 5.79
N ASN A 10 1.36 1.02 6.72
CA ASN A 10 0.94 2.39 6.79
C ASN A 10 2.10 3.29 7.18
N GLN A 11 2.12 4.39 6.50
CA GLN A 11 3.10 5.42 6.67
C GLN A 11 2.39 6.62 7.23
N THR A 12 2.46 6.76 8.52
CA THR A 12 1.93 7.97 9.10
C THR A 12 2.98 8.59 9.96
N ASN A 13 3.56 9.56 9.40
CA ASN A 13 4.32 10.52 10.14
C ASN A 13 3.89 11.87 9.67
N ASP A 14 2.81 12.34 10.25
CA ASP A 14 2.47 13.71 10.06
C ASP A 14 2.44 14.40 11.40
N ASP A 15 3.39 15.27 11.57
CA ASP A 15 3.42 16.25 12.64
C ASP A 15 2.61 17.50 12.30
N GLY A 16 1.85 17.49 11.20
CA GLY A 16 0.95 18.56 10.78
C GLY A 16 1.66 19.81 10.21
N ASP A 17 2.97 19.85 10.22
CA ASP A 17 3.77 20.96 9.68
C ASP A 17 4.54 20.63 8.40
N GLY A 18 4.34 19.43 7.86
CA GLY A 18 5.03 18.96 6.66
C GLY A 18 6.52 18.66 6.84
N GLN A 19 6.98 18.71 8.07
CA GLN A 19 8.37 18.45 8.46
C GLN A 19 8.54 17.08 9.10
N GLY A 20 7.55 16.18 8.92
CA GLY A 20 7.54 14.85 9.52
C GLY A 20 8.83 14.10 9.27
N GLU A 21 9.52 13.73 10.33
CA GLU A 21 10.73 12.91 10.25
C GLU A 21 10.50 11.57 9.53
N GLY A 22 9.27 11.15 9.43
CA GLY A 22 8.88 9.96 8.71
C GLY A 22 9.02 10.02 7.20
N ASN A 23 9.01 11.18 6.61
CA ASN A 23 9.29 11.33 5.19
C ASN A 23 10.72 10.94 4.82
N ALA A 24 11.66 11.09 5.75
CA ALA A 24 13.07 10.72 5.52
C ALA A 24 13.27 9.21 5.41
N ASP A 25 12.38 8.41 5.99
CA ASP A 25 12.48 6.95 6.04
C ASP A 25 11.40 6.21 5.26
N GLY A 26 10.63 6.93 4.47
CA GLY A 26 9.55 6.33 3.70
C GLY A 26 8.40 5.77 4.54
N GLY A 27 8.25 6.25 5.78
CA GLY A 27 7.14 5.86 6.67
C GLY A 27 7.07 4.36 6.95
N ASN A 28 8.21 3.73 7.08
CA ASN A 28 8.28 2.30 7.37
C ASN A 28 8.13 2.08 8.88
N ALA A 29 7.04 1.44 9.31
CA ALA A 29 6.78 1.11 10.70
C ALA A 29 7.95 0.37 11.38
N PHE A 30 8.67 -0.45 10.64
CA PHE A 30 9.84 -1.15 11.14
C PHE A 30 11.02 -0.21 11.40
N ALA A 31 11.26 0.76 10.53
CA ALA A 31 12.31 1.76 10.73
C ALA A 31 12.00 2.66 11.94
N THR A 32 10.74 3.06 12.09
CA THR A 32 10.29 3.84 13.26
C THR A 32 10.44 3.03 14.55
N ALA A 33 10.04 1.75 14.54
CA ALA A 33 10.17 0.88 15.71
C ALA A 33 11.62 0.68 16.16
N ILE A 34 12.58 0.62 15.21
CA ILE A 34 14.01 0.54 15.55
C ILE A 34 14.53 1.84 16.16
N ARG A 35 14.05 2.97 15.68
CA ARG A 35 14.49 4.30 16.16
C ARG A 35 13.83 4.71 17.46
N MET A 36 12.63 4.21 17.72
CA MET A 36 11.90 4.52 18.92
C MET A 36 12.58 3.85 20.11
N ALA A 37 12.96 4.66 21.11
CA ALA A 37 13.54 4.13 22.32
C ALA A 37 12.52 3.26 23.07
N PRO A 38 12.91 2.12 23.63
CA PRO A 38 12.02 1.17 24.30
C PRO A 38 11.39 1.72 25.59
N ILE A 39 11.82 2.87 26.04
CA ILE A 39 11.25 3.56 27.23
C ILE A 39 9.91 4.23 26.95
N TYR A 40 9.57 4.45 25.68
CA TYR A 40 8.31 5.11 25.32
C TYR A 40 7.14 4.13 25.36
N PRO A 41 6.06 4.43 26.09
CA PRO A 41 4.91 3.56 26.17
C PRO A 41 4.10 3.58 24.84
N VAL A 42 3.43 2.48 24.56
CA VAL A 42 2.49 2.39 23.42
C VAL A 42 1.21 3.16 23.70
N TYR A 43 0.73 3.07 24.94
CA TYR A 43 -0.52 3.69 25.38
C TYR A 43 -0.27 4.73 26.46
N MET A 44 -1.05 5.80 26.44
CA MET A 44 -1.07 6.79 27.52
C MET A 44 -1.54 6.15 28.81
N ARG A 45 -0.97 6.59 29.93
CA ARG A 45 -1.31 6.11 31.25
C ARG A 45 -1.63 7.28 32.18
N ASP A 46 -2.59 7.06 33.08
CA ASP A 46 -2.89 8.00 34.12
C ASP A 46 -1.80 7.98 35.24
N GLY A 47 -1.93 8.85 36.21
CA GLY A 47 -1.00 8.92 37.35
C GLY A 47 -0.96 7.65 38.23
N ASN A 48 -1.92 6.74 38.06
CA ASN A 48 -1.97 5.45 38.74
C ASN A 48 -1.43 4.29 37.90
N GLY A 49 -1.02 4.58 36.67
CA GLY A 49 -0.48 3.60 35.71
C GLY A 49 -1.53 2.86 34.87
N ASN A 50 -2.81 3.20 34.98
CA ASN A 50 -3.86 2.59 34.17
C ASN A 50 -3.83 3.17 32.73
N ILE A 51 -4.17 2.33 31.74
CA ILE A 51 -4.29 2.78 30.36
C ILE A 51 -5.51 3.72 30.23
N MET A 52 -5.30 4.87 29.63
CA MET A 52 -6.36 5.84 29.37
C MET A 52 -7.24 5.39 28.20
N ILE A 53 -8.53 5.64 28.34
CA ILE A 53 -9.56 5.33 27.33
C ILE A 53 -10.17 6.67 26.89
N ASP A 54 -10.39 6.84 25.58
CA ASP A 54 -11.03 8.03 25.04
C ASP A 54 -12.58 7.96 25.14
N GLU A 55 -13.24 9.01 24.69
CA GLU A 55 -14.71 9.12 24.67
C GLU A 55 -15.39 8.09 23.75
N TYR A 56 -14.66 7.48 22.82
CA TYR A 56 -15.16 6.45 21.92
C TYR A 56 -14.90 5.02 22.42
N GLY A 57 -14.23 4.87 23.58
CA GLY A 57 -13.91 3.57 24.16
C GLY A 57 -12.61 2.95 23.64
N PHE A 58 -11.80 3.69 22.89
CA PHE A 58 -10.50 3.22 22.40
C PHE A 58 -9.39 3.54 23.41
N LYS A 59 -8.38 2.69 23.44
CA LYS A 59 -7.15 2.97 24.19
C LYS A 59 -6.45 4.17 23.53
N MET A 60 -6.11 5.16 24.33
CA MET A 60 -5.37 6.32 23.85
C MET A 60 -3.91 5.94 23.61
N TYR A 61 -3.45 6.17 22.39
CA TYR A 61 -2.07 5.90 22.02
C TYR A 61 -1.17 7.07 22.43
N ASP A 62 0.03 6.74 22.89
CA ASP A 62 1.05 7.74 23.16
C ASP A 62 1.73 8.12 21.83
N THR A 63 1.42 9.30 21.33
CA THR A 63 2.00 9.87 20.11
C THR A 63 3.24 10.72 20.39
N GLY A 64 3.66 10.84 21.65
CA GLY A 64 4.88 11.55 22.02
C GLY A 64 4.81 13.06 21.94
N ASP A 65 3.61 13.63 21.90
CA ASP A 65 3.36 15.08 21.83
C ASP A 65 3.21 15.74 23.20
N GLY A 66 3.34 14.97 24.28
CA GLY A 66 3.22 15.43 25.66
C GLY A 66 1.79 15.70 26.14
N ARG A 67 0.77 15.42 25.30
CA ARG A 67 -0.63 15.58 25.71
C ARG A 67 -1.07 14.51 26.70
N ASN A 68 -2.02 14.84 27.55
CA ASN A 68 -2.69 13.92 28.47
C ASN A 68 -1.74 13.05 29.32
N GLY A 69 -0.58 13.62 29.71
CA GLY A 69 0.41 12.91 30.50
C GLY A 69 1.29 11.94 29.71
N GLY A 70 1.18 11.89 28.40
CA GLY A 70 2.11 11.17 27.54
C GLY A 70 3.50 11.80 27.57
N ALA A 71 4.53 11.00 27.31
CA ALA A 71 5.92 11.47 27.29
C ALA A 71 6.18 12.31 26.04
N LEU A 72 6.84 13.45 26.22
CA LEU A 72 7.34 14.23 25.10
C LEU A 72 8.54 13.50 24.47
N ARG A 73 8.47 13.23 23.18
CA ARG A 73 9.55 12.60 22.40
C ARG A 73 10.31 13.65 21.61
N THR A 74 11.61 13.54 21.59
CA THR A 74 12.49 14.39 20.78
C THR A 74 12.53 13.94 19.33
N ASN A 75 12.34 12.63 19.09
CA ASN A 75 12.33 12.04 17.76
C ASN A 75 11.06 11.16 17.60
N GLY A 76 10.45 11.16 16.44
CA GLY A 76 9.24 10.39 16.16
C GLY A 76 8.03 10.85 16.98
N GLY A 77 7.97 12.14 17.31
CA GLY A 77 6.81 12.75 17.96
C GLY A 77 5.61 12.78 17.03
N LYS A 78 4.42 12.78 17.62
CA LYS A 78 3.11 12.79 16.92
C LYS A 78 2.80 11.54 16.10
N SER A 79 3.54 10.45 16.25
CA SER A 79 3.28 9.19 15.58
C SER A 79 3.27 8.01 16.53
N ASN A 80 2.55 6.96 16.18
CA ASN A 80 2.55 5.69 16.87
C ASN A 80 2.24 4.57 15.87
N ASP A 81 3.26 3.76 15.55
CA ASP A 81 3.17 2.73 14.51
C ASP A 81 2.08 1.71 14.79
N LEU A 82 1.87 1.36 16.05
CA LEU A 82 0.84 0.39 16.41
C LEU A 82 -0.56 0.95 16.19
N GLN A 83 -0.76 2.23 16.50
CA GLN A 83 -1.99 2.94 16.18
C GLN A 83 -2.26 2.92 14.67
N ASP A 84 -1.25 3.21 13.88
CA ASP A 84 -1.37 3.26 12.42
C ASP A 84 -1.72 1.91 11.83
N ILE A 85 -1.04 0.85 12.26
CA ILE A 85 -1.31 -0.51 11.81
C ILE A 85 -2.73 -0.95 12.17
N GLN A 86 -3.24 -0.52 13.30
CA GLN A 86 -4.56 -0.93 13.78
C GLN A 86 -5.72 -0.11 13.24
N LEU A 87 -5.54 1.20 13.07
CA LEU A 87 -6.61 2.12 12.72
C LEU A 87 -6.62 2.54 11.25
N ASN A 88 -5.47 2.56 10.61
CA ASN A 88 -5.35 2.91 9.20
C ASN A 88 -5.25 1.65 8.34
N LYS A 89 -5.67 1.76 7.08
CA LYS A 89 -5.60 0.65 6.12
C LYS A 89 -5.05 1.15 4.80
N TYR A 90 -4.16 0.37 4.22
CA TYR A 90 -3.68 0.58 2.87
C TYR A 90 -3.65 -0.77 2.13
N ILE A 91 -4.73 -1.06 1.44
CA ILE A 91 -4.96 -2.32 0.76
C ILE A 91 -4.86 -2.09 -0.74
N ASN A 92 -4.07 -2.91 -1.41
CA ASN A 92 -4.03 -3.01 -2.86
C ASN A 92 -4.53 -4.38 -3.27
N GLU A 93 -5.44 -4.39 -4.23
CA GLU A 93 -5.98 -5.60 -4.85
C GLU A 93 -5.64 -5.55 -6.33
N GLY A 94 -5.19 -6.65 -6.87
CA GLY A 94 -4.88 -6.72 -8.27
C GLY A 94 -5.36 -8.00 -8.94
N ASN A 95 -5.68 -7.88 -10.22
CA ASN A 95 -6.03 -8.98 -11.10
C ASN A 95 -5.14 -8.93 -12.32
N ALA A 96 -4.48 -10.04 -12.62
CA ALA A 96 -3.70 -10.21 -13.83
C ALA A 96 -4.29 -11.34 -14.66
N PHE A 97 -4.52 -11.07 -15.92
CA PHE A 97 -4.94 -12.04 -16.90
C PHE A 97 -3.99 -12.01 -18.09
N MET A 98 -3.54 -13.16 -18.52
CA MET A 98 -2.75 -13.31 -19.75
C MET A 98 -3.30 -14.47 -20.57
N ALA A 99 -3.46 -14.24 -21.85
CA ALA A 99 -3.77 -15.27 -22.83
C ALA A 99 -2.86 -15.12 -24.05
N ASN A 100 -2.42 -16.24 -24.59
CA ASN A 100 -1.64 -16.31 -25.82
C ASN A 100 -2.17 -17.46 -26.68
N GLY A 101 -2.07 -17.29 -27.95
CA GLY A 101 -2.49 -18.29 -28.92
C GLY A 101 -1.73 -18.14 -30.23
N PHE A 102 -1.75 -19.19 -31.01
CA PHE A 102 -1.18 -19.17 -32.36
C PHE A 102 -2.08 -19.91 -33.33
N ALA A 103 -1.93 -19.58 -34.60
CA ALA A 103 -2.59 -20.28 -35.70
C ALA A 103 -1.62 -20.41 -36.88
N ASP A 104 -1.57 -21.59 -37.45
CA ASP A 104 -0.75 -21.92 -38.63
C ASP A 104 -1.65 -22.20 -39.82
N PHE A 105 -1.37 -21.51 -40.94
CA PHE A 105 -2.09 -21.66 -42.17
C PHE A 105 -1.11 -22.10 -43.28
N SER A 106 -1.37 -23.25 -43.91
CA SER A 106 -0.69 -23.66 -45.13
C SER A 106 -1.38 -23.01 -46.33
N LEU A 107 -0.82 -21.91 -46.83
CA LEU A 107 -1.43 -21.13 -47.89
C LEU A 107 -1.22 -21.75 -49.26
N TYR A 108 -0.04 -22.34 -49.49
CA TYR A 108 0.34 -22.99 -50.73
C TYR A 108 1.44 -24.03 -50.45
N LYS A 109 1.78 -24.86 -51.45
CA LYS A 109 2.86 -25.85 -51.32
C LYS A 109 4.18 -25.16 -50.93
N GLY A 110 4.67 -25.45 -49.73
CA GLY A 110 5.85 -24.86 -49.15
C GLY A 110 5.66 -23.45 -48.52
N LEU A 111 4.50 -22.81 -48.63
CA LEU A 111 4.21 -21.51 -48.06
C LEU A 111 3.31 -21.62 -46.80
N LYS A 112 3.81 -21.21 -45.68
CA LYS A 112 3.15 -21.27 -44.39
C LYS A 112 3.06 -19.87 -43.76
N LEU A 113 1.88 -19.49 -43.27
CA LEU A 113 1.64 -18.29 -42.46
C LEU A 113 1.40 -18.72 -41.03
N THR A 114 2.21 -18.22 -40.13
CA THR A 114 2.03 -18.38 -38.67
C THR A 114 1.60 -17.05 -38.07
N LEU A 115 0.49 -17.04 -37.36
CA LEU A 115 0.00 -15.90 -36.58
C LEU A 115 0.15 -16.23 -35.10
N ASN A 116 0.85 -15.37 -34.35
CA ASN A 116 0.92 -15.43 -32.90
C ASN A 116 0.21 -14.21 -32.33
N GLY A 117 -0.62 -14.42 -31.31
CA GLY A 117 -1.28 -13.34 -30.60
C GLY A 117 -1.18 -13.52 -29.10
N SER A 118 -0.98 -12.43 -28.37
CA SER A 118 -1.07 -12.41 -26.93
C SER A 118 -1.83 -11.19 -26.46
N VAL A 119 -2.56 -11.35 -25.37
CA VAL A 119 -3.23 -10.28 -24.63
C VAL A 119 -2.92 -10.43 -23.15
N SER A 120 -2.58 -9.31 -22.52
CA SER A 120 -2.47 -9.22 -21.07
C SER A 120 -3.35 -8.08 -20.56
N LEU A 121 -3.95 -8.31 -19.42
CA LEU A 121 -4.72 -7.33 -18.67
C LEU A 121 -4.22 -7.35 -17.24
N ASP A 122 -3.76 -6.19 -16.78
CA ASP A 122 -3.37 -5.95 -15.41
C ASP A 122 -4.25 -4.85 -14.83
N GLU A 123 -4.89 -5.16 -13.71
CA GLU A 123 -5.76 -4.23 -13.00
C GLU A 123 -5.32 -4.16 -11.55
N THR A 124 -5.16 -2.95 -11.03
CA THR A 124 -4.82 -2.71 -9.63
C THR A 124 -5.77 -1.66 -9.05
N ARG A 125 -6.29 -1.94 -7.86
CA ARG A 125 -7.14 -1.04 -7.09
C ARG A 125 -6.49 -0.81 -5.73
N GLY A 126 -6.20 0.45 -5.43
CA GLY A 126 -5.72 0.88 -4.13
C GLY A 126 -6.84 1.47 -3.30
N THR A 127 -6.88 1.12 -2.02
CA THR A 127 -7.76 1.73 -1.03
C THR A 127 -6.94 2.09 0.18
N GLN A 128 -6.82 3.37 0.46
CA GLN A 128 -6.20 3.89 1.65
C GLN A 128 -7.27 4.53 2.53
N VAL A 129 -7.30 4.14 3.79
CA VAL A 129 -8.21 4.68 4.80
C VAL A 129 -7.38 5.20 5.96
N SER A 130 -7.47 6.50 6.20
CA SER A 130 -6.91 7.15 7.38
C SER A 130 -8.03 7.38 8.38
N ASN A 131 -7.81 6.96 9.62
CA ASN A 131 -8.82 7.00 10.66
C ASN A 131 -9.18 8.45 11.05
N PRO A 132 -10.42 8.69 11.53
CA PRO A 132 -10.88 10.01 11.94
C PRO A 132 -10.48 10.40 13.37
N TYR A 133 -9.87 9.51 14.13
CA TYR A 133 -9.69 9.72 15.58
C TYR A 133 -8.32 10.27 15.92
N TYR A 134 -7.29 9.86 15.19
CA TYR A 134 -5.89 10.16 15.49
C TYR A 134 -5.09 10.41 14.21
N GLY A 135 -4.04 11.21 14.32
CA GLY A 135 -3.11 11.49 13.24
C GLY A 135 -3.53 12.65 12.35
N GLN A 136 -2.87 12.78 11.23
CA GLN A 136 -2.98 13.91 10.29
C GLN A 136 -4.41 14.26 9.86
N PHE A 137 -5.23 13.25 9.64
CA PHE A 137 -6.58 13.44 9.11
C PHE A 137 -7.67 13.45 10.19
N ALA A 138 -7.27 13.44 11.47
CA ALA A 138 -8.24 13.44 12.58
C ALA A 138 -9.10 14.72 12.59
N GLU A 139 -8.48 15.88 12.38
CA GLU A 139 -9.20 17.17 12.32
C GLU A 139 -10.18 17.27 11.14
N SER A 140 -9.92 16.53 10.06
CA SER A 140 -10.78 16.46 8.88
C SER A 140 -11.86 15.38 8.98
N GLY A 141 -11.93 14.62 10.08
CA GLY A 141 -12.84 13.50 10.22
C GLY A 141 -12.41 12.24 9.45
N GLY A 142 -11.11 12.09 9.20
CA GLY A 142 -10.52 10.99 8.44
C GLY A 142 -10.41 11.27 6.93
N ALA A 143 -9.79 10.33 6.22
CA ALA A 143 -9.65 10.41 4.77
C ALA A 143 -9.76 9.03 4.11
N VAL A 144 -10.32 9.00 2.92
CA VAL A 144 -10.35 7.80 2.07
C VAL A 144 -9.82 8.16 0.70
N PHE A 145 -8.75 7.51 0.29
CA PHE A 145 -8.18 7.62 -1.04
C PHE A 145 -8.39 6.31 -1.79
N LYS A 146 -8.86 6.42 -3.02
CA LYS A 146 -9.02 5.27 -3.91
C LYS A 146 -8.29 5.53 -5.22
N SER A 147 -7.55 4.54 -5.67
CA SER A 147 -6.88 4.53 -6.96
C SER A 147 -7.30 3.30 -7.76
N HIS A 148 -7.33 3.46 -9.07
CA HIS A 148 -7.59 2.37 -9.99
C HIS A 148 -6.70 2.55 -11.21
N SER A 149 -5.94 1.52 -11.52
CA SER A 149 -5.13 1.43 -12.72
C SER A 149 -5.52 0.18 -13.49
N ARG A 150 -5.66 0.33 -14.79
CA ARG A 150 -5.88 -0.79 -15.71
C ARG A 150 -4.98 -0.64 -16.90
N GLU A 151 -4.22 -1.68 -17.17
CA GLU A 151 -3.37 -1.77 -18.34
C GLU A 151 -3.81 -2.95 -19.20
N ILE A 152 -3.95 -2.72 -20.48
CA ILE A 152 -4.23 -3.76 -21.47
C ILE A 152 -3.13 -3.68 -22.51
N ALA A 153 -2.36 -4.75 -22.65
CA ALA A 153 -1.38 -4.88 -23.69
C ALA A 153 -1.74 -6.04 -24.61
N TYR A 154 -1.52 -5.84 -25.89
CA TYR A 154 -1.70 -6.88 -26.90
C TYR A 154 -0.48 -6.90 -27.82
N ASN A 155 -0.12 -8.08 -28.24
CA ASN A 155 0.94 -8.28 -29.20
C ASN A 155 0.43 -9.21 -30.31
N MET A 156 0.76 -8.89 -31.55
CA MET A 156 0.44 -9.71 -32.70
C MET A 156 1.66 -9.84 -33.59
N GLN A 157 2.05 -11.05 -33.89
CA GLN A 157 3.20 -11.37 -34.72
C GLN A 157 2.74 -12.24 -35.90
N GLN A 158 3.27 -11.95 -37.06
CA GLN A 158 2.94 -12.64 -38.30
C GLN A 158 4.25 -13.11 -38.97
N PHE A 159 4.35 -14.39 -39.23
CA PHE A 159 5.50 -14.99 -39.89
C PHE A 159 5.06 -15.68 -41.17
N LEU A 160 5.67 -15.31 -42.27
CA LEU A 160 5.49 -15.99 -43.55
C LEU A 160 6.76 -16.77 -43.83
N THR A 161 6.63 -18.10 -43.95
CA THR A 161 7.77 -18.99 -44.20
C THR A 161 7.55 -19.71 -45.56
N TYR A 162 8.57 -19.68 -46.38
CA TYR A 162 8.57 -20.44 -47.63
C TYR A 162 9.72 -21.44 -47.64
N THR A 163 9.40 -22.70 -47.92
CA THR A 163 10.38 -23.79 -48.02
C THR A 163 10.17 -24.51 -49.35
N ASN A 164 11.20 -24.58 -50.17
CA ASN A 164 11.20 -25.35 -51.42
C ASN A 164 12.46 -26.22 -51.49
N THR A 165 12.30 -27.42 -52.05
CA THR A 165 13.41 -28.32 -52.30
C THR A 165 13.62 -28.32 -53.82
N PHE A 166 14.80 -27.95 -54.24
CA PHE A 166 15.20 -27.93 -55.66
C PHE A 166 15.85 -29.25 -56.06
#